data_ca4a9cca56b52ecaf6e0d58f1fa194f3
#
_entry.id   ca4a9cca56b52ecaf6e0d58f1fa194f3
#
_cell.length_a   1.000
_cell.length_b   1.000
_cell.length_c   1.000
_cell.angle_alpha   90.00
_cell.angle_beta   90.00
_cell.angle_gamma   90.00
#
_symmetry.space_group_name_H-M   'P 1'
#
loop_
_entity.id
_entity.type
_entity.pdbx_description
1 polymer ?
#
loop_
_entity_poly.entity_id
_entity_poly.type
_entity_poly.pdbx_seq_one_letter_code
_entity_poly.pdbx_strand_id
1 'polypeptide(L)'
;CNKLKERYEKEEPNKLILLGDLLYNKSLLAFGRNNERQKTAGVLNDLMEYIIAVRGNCDTDLDQELLYFPIMSDYKKLNVDGYEFFITHGHLYNKYHLPNYNKKVILIHGHTHIPCIENTKEYMYLNPGSVSDPRQGTPHTYMIYTDKEFIIKDLEGKEIKSIKLDEYY
;
A
#
# COMPACT_ATOMS: atom_id res chain seq x y z
N CYS A 1 -0.66 12.64 -7.91
CA CYS A 1 0.22 11.76 -8.73
C CYS A 1 1.66 12.28 -8.85
N ASN A 2 1.91 13.55 -9.20
CA ASN A 2 3.29 14.02 -9.51
C ASN A 2 4.26 13.85 -8.32
N LYS A 3 3.88 14.23 -7.10
CA LYS A 3 4.73 14.07 -5.91
C LYS A 3 5.07 12.59 -5.61
N LEU A 4 4.12 11.67 -5.81
CA LEU A 4 4.39 10.24 -5.63
C LEU A 4 5.38 9.71 -6.66
N LYS A 5 5.26 10.15 -7.93
CA LYS A 5 6.21 9.80 -8.98
C LYS A 5 7.61 10.32 -8.65
N GLU A 6 7.73 11.58 -8.19
CA GLU A 6 9.01 12.14 -7.74
C GLU A 6 9.63 11.33 -6.58
N ARG A 7 8.79 10.83 -5.64
CA ARG A 7 9.28 9.97 -4.55
C ARG A 7 9.72 8.62 -5.08
N TYR A 8 8.93 7.99 -5.96
CA TYR A 8 9.30 6.74 -6.60
C TYR A 8 10.67 6.84 -7.30
N GLU A 9 10.88 7.91 -8.07
CA GLU A 9 12.16 8.15 -8.76
C GLU A 9 13.34 8.38 -7.79
N LYS A 10 13.11 9.00 -6.62
CA LYS A 10 14.14 9.26 -5.61
C LYS A 10 14.47 8.05 -4.74
N GLU A 11 13.49 7.23 -4.43
CA GLU A 11 13.67 6.04 -3.60
C GLU A 11 14.17 4.83 -4.43
N GLU A 12 14.06 4.88 -5.75
CA GLU A 12 14.51 3.83 -6.70
C GLU A 12 14.14 2.40 -6.27
N PRO A 13 12.88 2.11 -5.90
CA PRO A 13 12.51 0.82 -5.35
C PRO A 13 12.54 -0.28 -6.41
N ASN A 14 12.89 -1.50 -6.02
CA ASN A 14 12.83 -2.68 -6.89
C ASN A 14 11.39 -3.10 -7.20
N LYS A 15 10.46 -2.87 -6.28
CA LYS A 15 9.03 -3.15 -6.43
C LYS A 15 8.18 -2.04 -5.81
N LEU A 16 7.02 -1.82 -6.40
CA LEU A 16 5.98 -0.92 -5.91
C LEU A 16 4.77 -1.75 -5.47
N ILE A 17 4.45 -1.71 -4.18
CA ILE A 17 3.31 -2.44 -3.63
C ILE A 17 2.13 -1.48 -3.50
N LEU A 18 1.01 -1.82 -4.16
CA LEU A 18 -0.22 -1.05 -4.15
C LEU A 18 -1.28 -1.80 -3.34
N LEU A 19 -1.79 -1.14 -2.31
CA LEU A 19 -2.68 -1.74 -1.31
C LEU A 19 -4.17 -1.56 -1.62
N GLY A 20 -4.54 -1.41 -2.90
CA GLY A 20 -5.94 -1.32 -3.35
C GLY A 20 -6.53 0.09 -3.37
N ASP A 21 -7.78 0.19 -3.85
CA ASP A 21 -8.53 1.44 -4.08
C ASP A 21 -7.76 2.39 -5.02
N LEU A 22 -7.19 1.82 -6.12
CA LEU A 22 -6.16 2.46 -6.93
C LEU A 22 -6.68 3.64 -7.75
N LEU A 23 -7.87 3.49 -8.34
CA LEU A 23 -8.49 4.51 -9.18
C LEU A 23 -9.69 5.17 -8.50
N TYR A 24 -9.92 4.87 -7.22
CA TYR A 24 -11.01 5.44 -6.44
C TYR A 24 -10.79 6.93 -6.19
N ASN A 25 -11.81 7.72 -6.52
CA ASN A 25 -11.84 9.14 -6.22
C ASN A 25 -13.24 9.54 -5.73
N LYS A 26 -13.37 9.97 -4.49
CA LYS A 26 -14.63 10.41 -3.86
C LYS A 26 -15.36 11.48 -4.67
N SER A 27 -14.65 12.30 -5.44
CA SER A 27 -15.26 13.35 -6.27
C SER A 27 -15.77 12.85 -7.62
N LEU A 28 -15.69 11.54 -7.93
CA LEU A 28 -16.25 10.93 -9.14
C LEU A 28 -17.79 10.87 -9.18
N LEU A 29 -18.44 11.11 -8.06
CA LEU A 29 -19.91 11.32 -8.02
C LEU A 29 -20.34 12.65 -8.66
N ALA A 30 -19.39 13.53 -8.99
CA ALA A 30 -19.61 14.77 -9.74
C ALA A 30 -19.18 14.57 -11.20
N PHE A 31 -20.13 14.70 -12.12
CA PHE A 31 -19.99 14.62 -13.57
C PHE A 31 -18.66 15.18 -14.12
N GLY A 32 -17.92 14.40 -14.92
CA GLY A 32 -16.88 14.90 -15.82
C GLY A 32 -15.41 14.51 -15.55
N ARG A 33 -15.07 13.56 -14.64
CA ARG A 33 -13.67 13.25 -14.27
C ARG A 33 -13.12 11.88 -14.71
N ASN A 34 -13.58 11.32 -15.81
CA ASN A 34 -12.94 10.15 -16.44
C ASN A 34 -11.46 10.41 -16.78
N ASN A 35 -11.09 11.66 -17.00
CA ASN A 35 -9.74 12.04 -17.38
C ASN A 35 -8.70 11.81 -16.25
N GLU A 36 -9.06 11.96 -14.96
CA GLU A 36 -8.11 11.73 -13.85
C GLU A 36 -7.86 10.25 -13.58
N ARG A 37 -8.90 9.40 -13.70
CA ARG A 37 -8.75 7.93 -13.63
C ARG A 37 -7.82 7.43 -14.72
N GLN A 38 -8.06 7.85 -15.98
CA GLN A 38 -7.24 7.46 -17.12
C GLN A 38 -5.79 7.95 -16.97
N LYS A 39 -5.57 9.18 -16.49
CA LYS A 39 -4.21 9.70 -16.22
C LYS A 39 -3.50 8.89 -15.13
N THR A 40 -4.20 8.55 -14.04
CA THR A 40 -3.63 7.74 -12.97
C THR A 40 -3.33 6.33 -13.47
N ALA A 41 -4.25 5.72 -14.23
CA ALA A 41 -4.03 4.41 -14.85
C ALA A 41 -2.82 4.44 -15.80
N GLY A 42 -2.67 5.47 -16.62
CA GLY A 42 -1.52 5.65 -17.50
C GLY A 42 -0.20 5.66 -16.74
N VAL A 43 -0.09 6.46 -15.68
CA VAL A 43 1.13 6.51 -14.84
C VAL A 43 1.43 5.16 -14.19
N LEU A 44 0.41 4.43 -13.73
CA LEU A 44 0.60 3.10 -13.13
C LEU A 44 0.98 2.05 -14.17
N ASN A 45 0.39 2.12 -15.36
CA ASN A 45 0.72 1.20 -16.47
C ASN A 45 2.17 1.37 -16.96
N ASP A 46 2.73 2.59 -16.92
CA ASP A 46 4.15 2.83 -17.21
C ASP A 46 5.09 2.10 -16.23
N LEU A 47 4.59 1.76 -15.04
CA LEU A 47 5.34 1.08 -13.98
C LEU A 47 4.92 -0.39 -13.78
N MET A 48 4.10 -0.95 -14.66
CA MET A 48 3.43 -2.25 -14.47
C MET A 48 4.37 -3.41 -14.12
N GLU A 49 5.58 -3.43 -14.65
CA GLU A 49 6.58 -4.50 -14.40
C GLU A 49 7.12 -4.50 -12.96
N TYR A 50 7.02 -3.37 -12.28
CA TYR A 50 7.46 -3.21 -10.88
C TYR A 50 6.33 -3.36 -9.88
N ILE A 51 5.06 -3.37 -10.34
CA ILE A 51 3.89 -3.33 -9.47
C ILE A 51 3.49 -4.72 -8.97
N ILE A 52 3.19 -4.78 -7.67
CA ILE A 52 2.44 -5.85 -7.00
C ILE A 52 1.23 -5.19 -6.38
N ALA A 53 0.02 -5.61 -6.75
CA ALA A 53 -1.21 -5.01 -6.26
C ALA A 53 -2.14 -6.03 -5.61
N VAL A 54 -2.94 -5.55 -4.65
CA VAL A 54 -4.07 -6.27 -4.06
C VAL A 54 -5.34 -5.46 -4.24
N ARG A 55 -6.49 -6.15 -4.21
CA ARG A 55 -7.81 -5.56 -4.40
C ARG A 55 -8.25 -4.75 -3.20
N GLY A 56 -8.65 -3.50 -3.41
CA GLY A 56 -9.40 -2.71 -2.46
C GLY A 56 -10.91 -2.98 -2.53
N ASN A 57 -11.64 -2.46 -1.56
CA ASN A 57 -13.10 -2.60 -1.55
C ASN A 57 -13.81 -1.72 -2.58
N CYS A 58 -13.14 -0.73 -3.12
CA CYS A 58 -13.66 0.15 -4.19
C CYS A 58 -13.15 -0.23 -5.59
N ASP A 59 -12.19 -1.14 -5.71
CA ASP A 59 -11.69 -1.60 -7.00
C ASP A 59 -12.73 -2.49 -7.69
N THR A 60 -12.96 -2.25 -8.97
CA THR A 60 -13.97 -2.92 -9.81
C THR A 60 -13.34 -3.58 -11.01
N ASP A 61 -14.12 -4.43 -11.71
CA ASP A 61 -13.69 -5.02 -12.98
C ASP A 61 -13.36 -3.95 -14.03
N LEU A 62 -14.06 -2.80 -14.01
CA LEU A 62 -13.76 -1.66 -14.89
C LEU A 62 -12.39 -1.01 -14.56
N ASP A 63 -11.94 -1.06 -13.31
CA ASP A 63 -10.60 -0.60 -12.95
C ASP A 63 -9.55 -1.58 -13.49
N GLN A 64 -9.83 -2.89 -13.42
CA GLN A 64 -8.95 -3.90 -14.01
C GLN A 64 -8.82 -3.76 -15.53
N GLU A 65 -9.86 -3.34 -16.25
CA GLU A 65 -9.78 -3.08 -17.69
C GLU A 65 -8.86 -1.92 -18.05
N LEU A 66 -8.69 -0.95 -17.14
CA LEU A 66 -7.81 0.21 -17.32
C LEU A 66 -6.36 -0.06 -16.93
N LEU A 67 -6.12 -1.05 -16.07
CA LEU A 67 -4.81 -1.38 -15.50
C LEU A 67 -4.25 -2.66 -16.13
N TYR A 68 -3.05 -2.59 -16.69
CA TYR A 68 -2.40 -3.69 -17.44
C TYR A 68 -1.69 -4.71 -16.54
N PHE A 69 -1.86 -4.60 -15.23
CA PHE A 69 -1.36 -5.54 -14.23
C PHE A 69 -2.52 -6.03 -13.34
N PRO A 70 -2.44 -7.23 -12.76
CA PRO A 70 -3.54 -7.81 -11.98
C PRO A 70 -3.74 -7.06 -10.65
N ILE A 71 -4.99 -6.62 -10.40
CA ILE A 71 -5.38 -5.90 -9.17
C ILE A 71 -6.42 -6.64 -8.32
N MET A 72 -7.01 -7.74 -8.79
CA MET A 72 -8.20 -8.36 -8.20
C MET A 72 -7.89 -9.44 -7.15
N SER A 73 -6.65 -9.56 -6.69
CA SER A 73 -6.28 -10.51 -5.62
C SER A 73 -6.57 -9.93 -4.24
N ASP A 74 -7.27 -10.64 -3.38
CA ASP A 74 -7.61 -10.18 -2.03
C ASP A 74 -6.37 -10.04 -1.12
N TYR A 75 -5.33 -10.84 -1.39
CA TYR A 75 -4.04 -10.74 -0.72
C TYR A 75 -2.88 -11.25 -1.59
N LYS A 76 -1.68 -10.93 -1.18
CA LYS A 76 -0.41 -11.49 -1.69
C LYS A 76 0.47 -11.90 -0.52
N LYS A 77 1.28 -12.94 -0.73
CA LYS A 77 2.34 -13.34 0.19
C LYS A 77 3.68 -13.12 -0.50
N LEU A 78 4.56 -12.40 0.14
CA LEU A 78 5.93 -12.16 -0.36
C LEU A 78 6.94 -12.64 0.66
N ASN A 79 7.96 -13.35 0.19
CA ASN A 79 9.12 -13.69 1.00
C ASN A 79 10.26 -12.74 0.65
N VAL A 80 10.68 -11.93 1.61
CA VAL A 80 11.77 -10.95 1.46
C VAL A 80 12.69 -11.09 2.67
N ASP A 81 13.97 -11.24 2.45
CA ASP A 81 15.00 -11.40 3.50
C ASP A 81 14.70 -12.49 4.55
N GLY A 82 13.98 -13.55 4.15
CA GLY A 82 13.56 -14.64 5.02
C GLY A 82 12.28 -14.39 5.81
N TYR A 83 11.67 -13.23 5.68
CA TYR A 83 10.38 -12.87 6.29
C TYR A 83 9.23 -13.05 5.30
N GLU A 84 8.09 -13.55 5.77
CA GLU A 84 6.86 -13.63 4.98
C GLU A 84 5.96 -12.43 5.29
N PHE A 85 5.71 -11.60 4.29
CA PHE A 85 4.78 -10.48 4.34
C PHE A 85 3.41 -10.91 3.83
N PHE A 86 2.38 -10.73 4.63
CA PHE A 86 0.99 -10.87 4.20
C PHE A 86 0.45 -9.48 3.84
N ILE A 87 0.24 -9.27 2.55
CA ILE A 87 -0.15 -7.99 1.97
C ILE A 87 -1.61 -8.06 1.56
N THR A 88 -2.43 -7.14 2.03
CA THR A 88 -3.86 -7.06 1.73
C THR A 88 -4.33 -5.60 1.73
N HIS A 89 -5.56 -5.34 1.32
CA HIS A 89 -6.11 -3.99 1.45
C HIS A 89 -6.49 -3.63 2.89
N GLY A 90 -7.09 -4.54 3.64
CA GLY A 90 -7.50 -4.33 5.03
C GLY A 90 -8.99 -4.47 5.30
N HIS A 91 -9.85 -4.56 4.27
CA HIS A 91 -11.29 -4.73 4.44
C HIS A 91 -11.69 -6.19 4.77
N LEU A 92 -10.91 -7.18 4.34
CA LEU A 92 -11.11 -8.61 4.63
C LEU A 92 -10.20 -9.09 5.76
N TYR A 93 -8.89 -8.82 5.63
CA TYR A 93 -7.89 -9.17 6.63
C TYR A 93 -7.30 -7.90 7.24
N ASN A 94 -7.26 -7.85 8.57
CA ASN A 94 -6.75 -6.73 9.35
C ASN A 94 -6.37 -7.22 10.75
N LYS A 95 -5.97 -6.35 11.66
CA LYS A 95 -5.57 -6.72 13.02
C LYS A 95 -6.69 -7.30 13.89
N TYR A 96 -7.95 -7.15 13.52
CA TYR A 96 -9.12 -7.75 14.19
C TYR A 96 -9.57 -9.03 13.52
N HIS A 97 -9.11 -9.28 12.30
CA HIS A 97 -9.41 -10.46 11.50
C HIS A 97 -8.12 -10.91 10.81
N LEU A 98 -7.24 -11.52 11.60
CA LEU A 98 -5.94 -11.99 11.13
C LEU A 98 -6.10 -13.18 10.17
N PRO A 99 -5.22 -13.31 9.17
CA PRO A 99 -5.12 -14.55 8.41
C PRO A 99 -4.70 -15.70 9.32
N ASN A 100 -5.11 -16.91 8.97
CA ASN A 100 -4.74 -18.10 9.76
C ASN A 100 -3.25 -18.43 9.55
N TYR A 101 -2.45 -18.24 10.60
CA TYR A 101 -1.02 -18.48 10.61
C TYR A 101 -0.59 -19.25 11.88
N ASN A 102 0.37 -20.16 11.71
CA ASN A 102 0.97 -20.90 12.83
C ASN A 102 2.18 -20.19 13.47
N LYS A 103 2.49 -18.99 12.99
CA LYS A 103 3.62 -18.17 13.44
C LYS A 103 3.23 -16.69 13.43
N LYS A 104 4.03 -15.84 14.03
CA LYS A 104 3.85 -14.38 13.97
C LYS A 104 3.77 -13.92 12.52
N VAL A 105 2.75 -13.15 12.18
CA VAL A 105 2.51 -12.61 10.83
C VAL A 105 2.97 -11.16 10.72
N ILE A 106 3.62 -10.82 9.61
CA ILE A 106 3.84 -9.42 9.22
C ILE A 106 2.70 -9.04 8.28
N LEU A 107 1.74 -8.31 8.83
CA LEU A 107 0.52 -7.88 8.13
C LEU A 107 0.67 -6.45 7.64
N ILE A 108 0.63 -6.27 6.32
CA ILE A 108 0.73 -4.96 5.67
C ILE A 108 -0.60 -4.67 4.99
N HIS A 109 -1.28 -3.60 5.38
CA HIS A 109 -2.51 -3.18 4.72
C HIS A 109 -2.77 -1.67 4.78
N GLY A 110 -3.61 -1.15 3.88
CA GLY A 110 -4.08 0.23 3.76
C GLY A 110 -5.43 0.46 4.43
N HIS A 111 -6.45 0.80 3.65
CA HIS A 111 -7.88 0.95 3.97
C HIS A 111 -8.23 2.00 5.02
N THR A 112 -7.54 2.04 6.15
CA THR A 112 -7.82 3.01 7.22
C THR A 112 -7.31 4.41 6.90
N HIS A 113 -6.33 4.54 6.00
CA HIS A 113 -5.63 5.77 5.62
C HIS A 113 -4.85 6.43 6.77
N ILE A 114 -4.52 5.67 7.81
CA ILE A 114 -3.80 6.13 9.00
C ILE A 114 -2.48 5.37 9.09
N PRO A 115 -1.33 6.07 9.06
CA PRO A 115 -0.04 5.41 9.17
C PRO A 115 0.12 4.76 10.55
N CYS A 116 0.52 3.50 10.57
CA CYS A 116 0.66 2.74 11.82
C CYS A 116 1.77 1.70 11.73
N ILE A 117 2.52 1.57 12.81
CA ILE A 117 3.39 0.43 13.13
C ILE A 117 3.01 -0.05 14.51
N GLU A 118 2.54 -1.29 14.61
CA GLU A 118 2.18 -1.95 15.86
C GLU A 118 2.84 -3.32 15.89
N ASN A 119 3.58 -3.64 16.96
CA ASN A 119 4.25 -4.92 17.11
C ASN A 119 3.74 -5.61 18.36
N THR A 120 3.18 -6.80 18.21
CA THR A 120 2.67 -7.65 19.29
C THR A 120 3.36 -9.01 19.27
N LYS A 121 2.96 -9.90 20.17
CA LYS A 121 3.44 -11.29 20.17
C LYS A 121 2.87 -12.11 18.98
N GLU A 122 1.68 -11.75 18.51
CA GLU A 122 0.93 -12.53 17.49
C GLU A 122 1.15 -11.98 16.08
N TYR A 123 1.31 -10.67 15.94
CA TYR A 123 1.48 -10.00 14.65
C TYR A 123 2.34 -8.75 14.75
N MET A 124 2.93 -8.40 13.62
CA MET A 124 3.41 -7.05 13.33
C MET A 124 2.44 -6.44 12.32
N TYR A 125 1.81 -5.34 12.69
CA TYR A 125 0.86 -4.62 11.85
C TYR A 125 1.49 -3.35 11.29
N LEU A 126 1.42 -3.22 9.98
CA LEU A 126 2.01 -2.13 9.24
C LEU A 126 0.98 -1.50 8.31
N ASN A 127 0.82 -0.19 8.40
CA ASN A 127 -0.03 0.59 7.51
C ASN A 127 0.74 1.82 7.03
N PRO A 128 0.96 1.98 5.71
CA PRO A 128 1.69 3.13 5.17
C PRO A 128 0.93 4.47 5.30
N GLY A 129 -0.36 4.45 5.71
CA GLY A 129 -1.23 5.61 5.61
C GLY A 129 -1.83 5.78 4.23
N SER A 130 -1.89 7.00 3.73
CA SER A 130 -2.42 7.28 2.39
C SER A 130 -1.64 8.39 1.70
N VAL A 131 -1.34 8.18 0.42
CA VAL A 131 -0.71 9.20 -0.44
C VAL A 131 -1.72 10.20 -1.01
N SER A 132 -3.03 9.89 -0.98
CA SER A 132 -4.07 10.70 -1.63
C SER A 132 -5.14 11.24 -0.68
N ASP A 133 -5.55 10.46 0.33
CA ASP A 133 -6.66 10.79 1.23
C ASP A 133 -6.31 10.43 2.69
N PRO A 134 -5.32 11.09 3.32
CA PRO A 134 -4.98 10.83 4.72
C PRO A 134 -6.13 11.17 5.64
N ARG A 135 -6.26 10.43 6.74
CA ARG A 135 -7.32 10.61 7.74
C ARG A 135 -6.76 11.03 9.09
N GLN A 136 -7.64 11.52 9.96
CA GLN A 136 -7.33 11.94 11.34
C GLN A 136 -6.20 12.98 11.43
N GLY A 137 -6.06 13.84 10.42
CA GLY A 137 -5.04 14.89 10.43
C GLY A 137 -3.60 14.37 10.20
N THR A 138 -3.43 13.12 9.78
CA THR A 138 -2.12 12.58 9.42
C THR A 138 -1.64 13.17 8.09
N PRO A 139 -0.33 13.27 7.85
CA PRO A 139 0.20 13.71 6.56
C PRO A 139 -0.04 12.67 5.46
N HIS A 140 0.18 13.07 4.21
CA HIS A 140 0.29 12.15 3.09
C HIS A 140 1.54 11.31 3.25
N THR A 141 1.41 9.98 3.32
CA THR A 141 2.50 9.07 3.66
C THR A 141 2.59 7.89 2.72
N TYR A 142 3.79 7.31 2.65
CA TYR A 142 4.11 6.02 2.04
C TYR A 142 5.06 5.25 2.96
N MET A 143 5.34 3.99 2.64
CA MET A 143 6.25 3.14 3.40
C MET A 143 7.32 2.56 2.49
N ILE A 144 8.54 2.46 3.00
CA ILE A 144 9.66 1.78 2.36
C ILE A 144 10.04 0.59 3.22
N TYR A 145 10.48 -0.49 2.57
CA TYR A 145 11.20 -1.58 3.18
C TYR A 145 12.60 -1.66 2.56
N THR A 146 13.61 -1.50 3.39
CA THR A 146 15.02 -1.62 3.02
C THR A 146 15.85 -2.09 4.22
N ASP A 147 16.89 -2.89 4.00
CA ASP A 147 17.81 -3.35 5.05
C ASP A 147 17.10 -3.93 6.29
N LYS A 148 16.03 -4.69 6.06
CA LYS A 148 15.15 -5.28 7.08
C LYS A 148 14.46 -4.26 7.99
N GLU A 149 14.26 -3.05 7.50
CA GLU A 149 13.59 -1.97 8.19
C GLU A 149 12.37 -1.48 7.39
N PHE A 150 11.24 -1.31 8.07
CA PHE A 150 10.08 -0.59 7.54
C PHE A 150 10.13 0.87 7.99
N ILE A 151 10.04 1.79 7.05
CA ILE A 151 10.12 3.23 7.28
C ILE A 151 8.90 3.91 6.67
N ILE A 152 8.08 4.55 7.49
CA ILE A 152 6.99 5.42 7.02
C ILE A 152 7.56 6.82 6.83
N LYS A 153 7.37 7.36 5.62
CA LYS A 153 7.78 8.72 5.25
C LYS A 153 6.59 9.54 4.75
N ASP A 154 6.67 10.86 4.92
CA ASP A 154 5.75 11.77 4.22
C ASP A 154 6.19 12.00 2.77
N LEU A 155 5.34 12.70 1.99
CA LEU A 155 5.65 13.01 0.57
C LEU A 155 6.80 14.04 0.41
N GLU A 156 7.31 14.64 1.47
CA GLU A 156 8.52 15.44 1.46
C GLU A 156 9.78 14.59 1.72
N GLY A 157 9.60 13.29 2.06
CA GLY A 157 10.65 12.32 2.32
C GLY A 157 11.12 12.29 3.78
N LYS A 158 10.42 13.01 4.67
CA LYS A 158 10.71 13.02 6.10
C LYS A 158 10.21 11.72 6.73
N GLU A 159 11.06 11.06 7.50
CA GLU A 159 10.69 9.91 8.30
C GLU A 159 9.69 10.31 9.39
N ILE A 160 8.61 9.53 9.51
CA ILE A 160 7.58 9.67 10.54
C ILE A 160 7.75 8.60 11.61
N LYS A 161 8.01 7.36 11.19
CA LYS A 161 8.17 6.21 12.09
C LYS A 161 8.89 5.07 11.37
N SER A 162 9.71 4.31 12.10
CA SER A 162 10.33 3.09 11.55
C SER A 162 10.36 1.93 12.54
N ILE A 163 10.66 0.72 12.05
CA ILE A 163 10.87 -0.50 12.83
C ILE A 163 11.80 -1.46 12.09
N LYS A 164 12.85 -1.93 12.78
CA LYS A 164 13.74 -3.01 12.30
C LYS A 164 13.19 -4.38 12.66
N LEU A 165 13.26 -5.33 11.72
CA LEU A 165 12.76 -6.69 11.93
C LEU A 165 13.66 -7.52 12.86
N ASP A 166 14.97 -7.43 12.73
CA ASP A 166 15.93 -8.25 13.50
C ASP A 166 15.85 -8.05 15.02
N GLU A 167 15.30 -6.91 15.47
CA GLU A 167 15.14 -6.60 16.90
C GLU A 167 13.85 -7.19 17.51
N TYR A 168 12.90 -7.62 16.66
CA TYR A 168 11.51 -7.90 17.08
C TYR A 168 10.90 -9.19 16.49
N TYR A 169 11.65 -9.93 15.68
CA TYR A 169 11.19 -11.13 14.99
C TYR A 169 12.08 -12.36 15.32
#